data_30cad65408680b7a0a784111119ee25c
#
_entry.id   30cad65408680b7a0a784111119ee25c
#
_cell.length_a   1.000
_cell.length_b   1.000
_cell.length_c   1.000
_cell.angle_alpha   90.00
_cell.angle_beta   90.00
_cell.angle_gamma   90.00
#
_symmetry.space_group_name_H-M   'P 1'
#
loop_
_entity.id
_entity.type
_entity.pdbx_description
1 polymer ?
#
loop_
_entity_poly.entity_id
_entity_poly.type
_entity_poly.pdbx_seq_one_letter_code
_entity_poly.pdbx_strand_id
1 'polypeptide(L)'
;FPQACQPFWYMNIILQYESNASSISLGRFDQYMLPFYQASLTRGEDPALLKTLLESLWVKCNDIVLLRSSSSARYFAGFPTGYTALLGGLSETGRSAVNVLSFLALDAYQNVRLPQPNLGVRVNELTDRPFLHKTAETIRLGTGIPQIFNDEVVVPAFLNRGVSLEDARDYAVVGCVELSIPGRTYGLHDIAMFNLLKVMEIVMLENEGNPDISWDGLIQQIREKTRYYIKLMVEGSNICDLGHRNQAPVPLL
;
A
#
# COMPACT_ATOMS: atom_id res chain seq x y z
N PHE A 1 7.31 5.73 23.42
CA PHE A 1 6.76 4.90 22.34
C PHE A 1 5.29 4.55 22.57
N PRO A 2 4.86 4.09 23.76
CA PRO A 2 3.45 3.79 24.04
C PRO A 2 2.53 4.97 23.77
N GLN A 3 2.90 6.16 24.22
CA GLN A 3 2.13 7.39 24.02
C GLN A 3 2.04 7.80 22.53
N ALA A 4 2.97 7.37 21.68
CA ALA A 4 2.90 7.61 20.24
C ALA A 4 2.00 6.58 19.52
N CYS A 5 1.93 5.36 20.02
CA CYS A 5 1.05 4.32 19.47
C CYS A 5 -0.44 4.64 19.68
N GLN A 6 -0.82 5.30 20.78
CA GLN A 6 -2.20 5.67 21.08
C GLN A 6 -2.79 6.70 20.10
N PRO A 7 -2.19 7.89 19.91
CA PRO A 7 -2.67 8.85 18.91
C PRO A 7 -2.73 8.26 17.51
N PHE A 8 -1.74 7.45 17.15
CA PHE A 8 -1.74 6.72 15.88
C PHE A 8 -3.00 5.85 15.72
N TRP A 9 -3.37 5.09 16.75
CA TRP A 9 -4.59 4.28 16.74
C TRP A 9 -5.86 5.13 16.68
N TYR A 10 -5.92 6.23 17.44
CA TYR A 10 -7.06 7.15 17.41
C TYR A 10 -7.23 7.83 16.05
N MET A 11 -6.12 8.26 15.42
CA MET A 11 -6.17 8.81 14.05
C MET A 11 -6.71 7.78 13.06
N ASN A 12 -6.28 6.53 13.19
CA ASN A 12 -6.79 5.45 12.36
C ASN A 12 -8.31 5.27 12.52
N ILE A 13 -8.83 5.29 13.76
CA ILE A 13 -10.27 5.23 14.01
C ILE A 13 -11.00 6.42 13.37
N ILE A 14 -10.48 7.63 13.53
CA ILE A 14 -11.10 8.85 12.99
C ILE A 14 -11.15 8.79 11.46
N LEU A 15 -10.05 8.45 10.81
CA LEU A 15 -9.97 8.32 9.35
C LEU A 15 -10.94 7.24 8.83
N GLN A 16 -11.02 6.12 9.52
CA GLN A 16 -11.94 5.05 9.16
C GLN A 16 -13.40 5.47 9.34
N TYR A 17 -13.69 6.23 10.38
CA TYR A 17 -15.03 6.74 10.65
C TYR A 17 -15.46 7.79 9.63
N GLU A 18 -14.53 8.66 9.21
CA GLU A 18 -14.79 9.70 8.22
C GLU A 18 -15.06 9.14 6.83
N SER A 19 -14.24 8.19 6.39
CA SER A 19 -14.20 7.78 4.99
C SER A 19 -14.68 6.36 4.72
N ASN A 20 -14.85 5.52 5.76
CA ASN A 20 -15.03 4.08 5.60
C ASN A 20 -14.00 3.50 4.60
N ALA A 21 -12.74 3.87 4.79
CA ALA A 21 -11.66 3.59 3.86
C ALA A 21 -11.42 2.09 3.66
N SER A 22 -11.15 1.69 2.43
CA SER A 22 -10.74 0.31 2.12
C SER A 22 -9.31 0.02 2.59
N SER A 23 -8.52 1.07 2.81
CA SER A 23 -7.15 0.96 3.34
C SER A 23 -6.74 2.26 4.03
N ILE A 24 -5.92 2.12 5.07
CA ILE A 24 -5.25 3.23 5.74
C ILE A 24 -3.79 2.83 5.89
N SER A 25 -2.90 3.60 5.27
CA SER A 25 -1.48 3.25 5.24
C SER A 25 -0.72 3.93 6.35
N LEU A 26 0.08 3.12 7.05
CA LEU A 26 0.93 3.56 8.15
C LEU A 26 2.20 4.27 7.66
N GLY A 27 2.42 4.28 6.33
CA GLY A 27 3.59 4.92 5.74
C GLY A 27 4.90 4.31 6.22
N ARG A 28 5.94 5.12 6.30
CA ARG A 28 7.29 4.73 6.73
C ARG A 28 7.36 4.62 8.26
N PHE A 29 6.68 3.63 8.79
CA PHE A 29 6.45 3.43 10.22
C PHE A 29 7.74 3.44 11.05
N ASP A 30 8.75 2.75 10.60
CA ASP A 30 10.04 2.64 11.30
C ASP A 30 10.84 3.95 11.34
N GLN A 31 10.51 4.93 10.47
CA GLN A 31 11.19 6.22 10.44
C GLN A 31 10.57 7.20 11.44
N TYR A 32 9.28 7.49 11.32
CA TYR A 32 8.66 8.49 12.18
C TYR A 32 8.42 8.01 13.62
N MET A 33 8.38 6.69 13.86
CA MET A 33 8.23 6.12 15.20
C MET A 33 9.58 5.93 15.93
N LEU A 34 10.71 5.95 15.21
CA LEU A 34 12.04 5.73 15.80
C LEU A 34 12.39 6.70 16.93
N PRO A 35 12.17 8.03 16.81
CA PRO A 35 12.47 8.97 17.89
C PRO A 35 11.71 8.65 19.20
N PHE A 36 10.46 8.23 19.08
CA PHE A 36 9.64 7.86 20.25
C PHE A 36 10.13 6.57 20.91
N TYR A 37 10.58 5.61 20.11
CA TYR A 37 11.16 4.36 20.60
C TYR A 37 12.48 4.63 21.34
N GLN A 38 13.37 5.40 20.73
CA GLN A 38 14.64 5.79 21.34
C GLN A 38 14.44 6.58 22.64
N ALA A 39 13.49 7.50 22.68
CA ALA A 39 13.14 8.23 23.89
C ALA A 39 12.63 7.30 25.01
N SER A 40 11.88 6.26 24.69
CA SER A 40 11.45 5.24 25.66
C SER A 40 12.64 4.47 26.23
N LEU A 41 13.58 4.04 25.40
CA LEU A 41 14.79 3.36 25.84
C LEU A 41 15.65 4.27 26.74
N THR A 42 15.77 5.55 26.37
CA THR A 42 16.53 6.53 27.20
C THR A 42 15.90 6.72 28.59
N ARG A 43 14.57 6.57 28.70
CA ARG A 43 13.88 6.59 30.01
C ARG A 43 13.99 5.28 30.78
N GLY A 44 14.65 4.26 30.24
CA GLY A 44 14.83 2.96 30.88
C GLY A 44 13.59 2.04 30.76
N GLU A 45 12.69 2.30 29.79
CA GLU A 45 11.58 1.40 29.52
C GLU A 45 12.10 0.06 28.97
N ASP A 46 11.50 -1.04 29.41
CA ASP A 46 11.90 -2.40 29.00
C ASP A 46 11.67 -2.64 27.50
N PRO A 47 12.70 -2.98 26.70
CA PRO A 47 12.57 -3.30 25.29
C PRO A 47 11.56 -4.44 25.01
N ALA A 48 11.45 -5.41 25.92
CA ALA A 48 10.50 -6.52 25.78
C ALA A 48 9.05 -6.01 25.89
N LEU A 49 8.79 -5.09 26.82
CA LEU A 49 7.49 -4.43 26.93
C LEU A 49 7.19 -3.60 25.67
N LEU A 50 8.17 -2.84 25.14
CA LEU A 50 7.98 -2.04 23.93
C LEU A 50 7.65 -2.92 22.71
N LYS A 51 8.27 -4.10 22.62
CA LYS A 51 7.91 -5.09 21.58
C LYS A 51 6.48 -5.59 21.75
N THR A 52 6.07 -5.96 22.97
CA THR A 52 4.71 -6.42 23.25
C THR A 52 3.66 -5.35 22.91
N LEU A 53 3.97 -4.06 23.14
CA LEU A 53 3.10 -2.96 22.74
C LEU A 53 3.01 -2.83 21.21
N LEU A 54 4.08 -3.06 20.48
CA LEU A 54 4.05 -3.09 19.01
C LEU A 54 3.24 -4.28 18.51
N GLU A 55 3.39 -5.46 19.10
CA GLU A 55 2.56 -6.64 18.81
C GLU A 55 1.07 -6.34 19.06
N SER A 56 0.76 -5.65 20.16
CA SER A 56 -0.62 -5.22 20.45
C SER A 56 -1.15 -4.23 19.41
N LEU A 57 -0.32 -3.33 18.89
CA LEU A 57 -0.69 -2.44 17.81
C LEU A 57 -0.98 -3.22 16.52
N TRP A 58 -0.17 -4.26 16.20
CA TRP A 58 -0.42 -5.13 15.07
C TRP A 58 -1.74 -5.91 15.21
N VAL A 59 -2.07 -6.37 16.41
CA VAL A 59 -3.38 -6.97 16.70
C VAL A 59 -4.49 -5.96 16.45
N LYS A 60 -4.34 -4.72 16.90
CA LYS A 60 -5.31 -3.64 16.71
C LYS A 60 -5.60 -3.34 15.23
N CYS A 61 -4.63 -3.47 14.35
CA CYS A 61 -4.85 -3.32 12.90
C CYS A 61 -5.86 -4.33 12.32
N ASN A 62 -6.26 -5.35 13.07
CA ASN A 62 -7.25 -6.35 12.65
C ASN A 62 -8.63 -6.13 13.28
N ASP A 63 -8.80 -5.15 14.17
CA ASP A 63 -10.06 -4.89 14.88
C ASP A 63 -11.10 -4.16 14.01
N ILE A 64 -10.66 -3.36 13.05
CA ILE A 64 -11.52 -2.53 12.20
C ILE A 64 -11.48 -3.06 10.78
N VAL A 65 -12.66 -3.24 10.20
CA VAL A 65 -12.84 -3.64 8.81
C VAL A 65 -13.75 -2.65 8.09
N LEU A 66 -13.54 -2.50 6.78
CA LEU A 66 -14.40 -1.73 5.92
C LEU A 66 -15.85 -2.24 5.97
N LEU A 67 -16.80 -1.34 6.22
CA LEU A 67 -18.22 -1.65 6.13
C LEU A 67 -18.61 -1.83 4.65
N ARG A 68 -19.24 -2.96 4.34
CA ARG A 68 -19.63 -3.31 2.97
C ARG A 68 -21.12 -3.63 2.90
N SER A 69 -21.72 -3.40 1.73
CA SER A 69 -23.03 -3.94 1.44
C SER A 69 -22.98 -5.48 1.41
N SER A 70 -24.11 -6.14 1.66
CA SER A 70 -24.19 -7.61 1.63
C SER A 70 -23.77 -8.22 0.28
N SER A 71 -24.04 -7.51 -0.83
CA SER A 71 -23.60 -7.94 -2.15
C SER A 71 -22.07 -7.84 -2.31
N SER A 72 -21.47 -6.73 -1.89
CA SER A 72 -20.02 -6.54 -1.92
C SER A 72 -19.30 -7.52 -0.98
N ALA A 73 -19.85 -7.80 0.20
CA ALA A 73 -19.27 -8.73 1.16
C ALA A 73 -19.11 -10.15 0.62
N ARG A 74 -19.95 -10.58 -0.31
CA ARG A 74 -19.83 -11.91 -0.95
C ARG A 74 -18.51 -12.05 -1.74
N TYR A 75 -18.02 -10.97 -2.34
CA TYR A 75 -16.80 -10.99 -3.14
C TYR A 75 -15.54 -10.67 -2.32
N PHE A 76 -15.70 -9.97 -1.21
CA PHE A 76 -14.60 -9.47 -0.40
C PHE A 76 -14.61 -10.02 1.04
N ALA A 77 -15.41 -11.03 1.33
CA ALA A 77 -15.42 -11.67 2.66
C ALA A 77 -14.03 -12.19 3.01
N GLY A 78 -13.53 -11.79 4.19
CA GLY A 78 -12.18 -12.12 4.63
C GLY A 78 -11.08 -11.25 4.05
N PHE A 79 -11.39 -10.30 3.15
CA PHE A 79 -10.41 -9.33 2.67
C PHE A 79 -10.19 -8.25 3.76
N PRO A 80 -8.99 -8.14 4.32
CA PRO A 80 -8.70 -7.17 5.36
C PRO A 80 -8.63 -5.76 4.79
N THR A 81 -8.79 -4.76 5.67
CA THR A 81 -8.39 -3.38 5.38
C THR A 81 -6.88 -3.32 5.20
N GLY A 82 -6.40 -2.69 4.14
CA GLY A 82 -4.96 -2.65 3.84
C GLY A 82 -4.22 -1.64 4.74
N TYR A 83 -3.79 -2.05 5.92
CA TYR A 83 -2.92 -1.25 6.80
C TYR A 83 -1.47 -1.48 6.44
N THR A 84 -0.95 -0.77 5.45
CA THR A 84 0.43 -0.99 5.00
C THR A 84 1.44 -0.17 5.79
N ALA A 85 2.34 -0.86 6.49
CA ALA A 85 3.52 -0.27 7.14
C ALA A 85 4.76 -0.58 6.32
N LEU A 86 5.49 0.46 5.92
CA LEU A 86 6.68 0.33 5.09
C LEU A 86 7.93 0.50 5.94
N LEU A 87 8.93 -0.38 5.72
CA LEU A 87 10.15 -0.49 6.51
C LEU A 87 11.40 -0.32 5.63
N GLY A 88 12.44 0.29 6.19
CA GLY A 88 13.74 0.43 5.54
C GLY A 88 13.77 1.43 4.38
N GLY A 89 14.47 1.08 3.31
CA GLY A 89 14.67 1.91 2.12
C GLY A 89 15.77 2.96 2.28
N LEU A 90 15.65 4.04 1.52
CA LEU A 90 16.58 5.18 1.55
C LEU A 90 16.05 6.30 2.45
N SER A 91 16.96 6.98 3.14
CA SER A 91 16.72 8.29 3.74
C SER A 91 16.70 9.38 2.66
N GLU A 92 16.24 10.57 3.00
CA GLU A 92 16.31 11.77 2.14
C GLU A 92 17.72 12.00 1.58
N THR A 93 18.76 11.75 2.39
CA THR A 93 20.16 11.90 1.99
C THR A 93 20.70 10.72 1.19
N GLY A 94 19.89 9.70 0.88
CA GLY A 94 20.28 8.54 0.11
C GLY A 94 21.10 7.50 0.88
N ARG A 95 21.09 7.51 2.21
CA ARG A 95 21.67 6.46 3.04
C ARG A 95 20.64 5.37 3.35
N SER A 96 21.09 4.19 3.77
CA SER A 96 20.18 3.19 4.32
C SER A 96 19.37 3.77 5.48
N ALA A 97 18.06 3.59 5.43
CA ALA A 97 17.11 4.00 6.47
C ALA A 97 16.70 2.83 7.38
N VAL A 98 17.28 1.65 7.20
CA VAL A 98 17.07 0.50 8.06
C VAL A 98 17.55 0.86 9.49
N ASN A 99 16.71 0.58 10.47
CA ASN A 99 16.98 0.88 11.88
C ASN A 99 16.42 -0.22 12.80
N VAL A 100 16.58 -0.06 14.10
CA VAL A 100 16.13 -1.05 15.10
C VAL A 100 14.64 -1.34 15.02
N LEU A 101 13.80 -0.36 14.69
CA LEU A 101 12.37 -0.57 14.53
C LEU A 101 12.03 -1.37 13.26
N SER A 102 12.84 -1.28 12.21
CA SER A 102 12.67 -2.11 11.03
C SER A 102 12.74 -3.59 11.37
N PHE A 103 13.70 -3.98 12.21
CA PHE A 103 13.82 -5.35 12.72
C PHE A 103 12.70 -5.70 13.70
N LEU A 104 12.41 -4.81 14.64
CA LEU A 104 11.41 -5.04 15.68
C LEU A 104 10.01 -5.23 15.07
N ALA A 105 9.68 -4.49 14.02
CA ALA A 105 8.42 -4.60 13.30
C ALA A 105 8.24 -5.99 12.65
N LEU A 106 9.31 -6.52 12.04
CA LEU A 106 9.32 -7.88 11.50
C LEU A 106 9.24 -8.94 12.62
N ASP A 107 9.96 -8.75 13.72
CA ASP A 107 9.90 -9.64 14.88
C ASP A 107 8.50 -9.70 15.49
N ALA A 108 7.86 -8.54 15.68
CA ALA A 108 6.49 -8.45 16.17
C ALA A 108 5.52 -9.17 15.22
N TYR A 109 5.70 -8.99 13.91
CA TYR A 109 4.87 -9.68 12.93
C TYR A 109 5.07 -11.19 12.96
N GLN A 110 6.31 -11.67 13.07
CA GLN A 110 6.61 -13.12 13.16
C GLN A 110 5.90 -13.79 14.35
N ASN A 111 5.67 -13.05 15.44
CA ASN A 111 4.96 -13.55 16.60
C ASN A 111 3.44 -13.54 16.41
N VAL A 112 2.89 -12.44 15.86
CA VAL A 112 1.44 -12.22 15.75
C VAL A 112 0.84 -12.96 14.55
N ARG A 113 1.46 -12.91 13.38
CA ARG A 113 1.09 -13.58 12.12
C ARG A 113 -0.38 -13.37 11.70
N LEU A 114 -0.88 -12.16 11.89
CA LEU A 114 -2.22 -11.77 11.46
C LEU A 114 -2.19 -11.15 10.05
N PRO A 115 -3.32 -11.09 9.34
CA PRO A 115 -3.39 -10.48 8.01
C PRO A 115 -2.98 -9.02 7.97
N GLN A 116 -3.07 -8.31 9.09
CA GLN A 116 -2.69 -6.90 9.22
C GLN A 116 -1.73 -6.68 10.39
N PRO A 117 -0.84 -5.68 10.28
CA PRO A 117 -0.62 -4.81 9.12
C PRO A 117 -0.01 -5.57 7.94
N ASN A 118 -0.26 -5.06 6.73
CA ASN A 118 0.48 -5.48 5.55
C ASN A 118 1.88 -4.84 5.60
N LEU A 119 2.90 -5.61 5.93
CA LEU A 119 4.27 -5.09 5.97
C LEU A 119 4.89 -5.06 4.57
N GLY A 120 5.46 -3.92 4.21
CA GLY A 120 6.32 -3.76 3.06
C GLY A 120 7.77 -3.49 3.49
N VAL A 121 8.71 -4.05 2.78
CA VAL A 121 10.14 -3.82 2.97
C VAL A 121 10.71 -3.17 1.72
N ARG A 122 11.32 -2.01 1.87
CA ARG A 122 12.07 -1.35 0.80
C ARG A 122 13.51 -1.86 0.79
N VAL A 123 13.94 -2.26 -0.39
CA VAL A 123 15.30 -2.78 -0.62
C VAL A 123 16.03 -1.95 -1.67
N ASN A 124 17.35 -1.89 -1.54
CA ASN A 124 18.28 -1.25 -2.47
C ASN A 124 19.69 -1.81 -2.25
N GLU A 125 20.67 -1.36 -3.03
CA GLU A 125 22.07 -1.80 -2.93
C GLU A 125 22.70 -1.56 -1.53
N LEU A 126 22.20 -0.57 -0.78
CA LEU A 126 22.70 -0.22 0.55
C LEU A 126 22.00 -0.99 1.67
N THR A 127 21.01 -1.82 1.35
CA THR A 127 20.30 -2.62 2.35
C THR A 127 21.24 -3.68 2.92
N ASP A 128 21.44 -3.66 4.24
CA ASP A 128 22.34 -4.56 4.91
C ASP A 128 21.87 -6.02 4.91
N ARG A 129 22.82 -6.95 4.82
CA ARG A 129 22.51 -8.39 4.78
C ARG A 129 21.70 -8.91 5.96
N PRO A 130 21.97 -8.49 7.22
CA PRO A 130 21.15 -8.89 8.36
C PRO A 130 19.67 -8.56 8.19
N PHE A 131 19.32 -7.38 7.65
CA PHE A 131 17.94 -7.02 7.42
C PHE A 131 17.31 -7.81 6.26
N LEU A 132 18.04 -8.05 5.17
CA LEU A 132 17.61 -8.93 4.09
C LEU A 132 17.36 -10.37 4.60
N HIS A 133 18.24 -10.87 5.46
CA HIS A 133 18.07 -12.19 6.07
C HIS A 133 16.83 -12.24 6.95
N LYS A 134 16.62 -11.25 7.81
CA LYS A 134 15.41 -11.13 8.65
C LYS A 134 14.13 -11.05 7.83
N THR A 135 14.18 -10.30 6.74
CA THR A 135 13.08 -10.21 5.76
C THR A 135 12.78 -11.58 5.14
N ALA A 136 13.79 -12.30 4.67
CA ALA A 136 13.66 -13.63 4.10
C ALA A 136 13.11 -14.66 5.11
N GLU A 137 13.55 -14.60 6.37
CA GLU A 137 13.00 -15.43 7.46
C GLU A 137 11.50 -15.18 7.66
N THR A 138 11.07 -13.92 7.56
CA THR A 138 9.65 -13.57 7.68
C THR A 138 8.84 -14.09 6.49
N ILE A 139 9.35 -13.93 5.26
CA ILE A 139 8.72 -14.47 4.04
C ILE A 139 8.56 -16.00 4.13
N ARG A 140 9.55 -16.70 4.67
CA ARG A 140 9.54 -18.16 4.83
C ARG A 140 8.38 -18.68 5.69
N LEU A 141 7.74 -17.82 6.50
CA LEU A 141 6.54 -18.20 7.26
C LEU A 141 5.34 -18.54 6.36
N GLY A 142 5.38 -18.16 5.08
CA GLY A 142 4.33 -18.50 4.11
C GLY A 142 3.05 -17.67 4.24
N THR A 143 3.10 -16.56 4.96
CA THR A 143 1.95 -15.66 5.16
C THR A 143 1.71 -14.68 4.01
N GLY A 144 2.65 -14.60 3.05
CA GLY A 144 2.63 -13.60 1.97
C GLY A 144 3.21 -12.23 2.36
N ILE A 145 3.72 -12.09 3.58
CA ILE A 145 4.27 -10.86 4.14
C ILE A 145 5.73 -11.09 4.59
N PRO A 146 6.61 -10.09 4.45
CA PRO A 146 6.41 -8.76 3.86
C PRO A 146 6.45 -8.76 2.34
N GLN A 147 5.85 -7.73 1.73
CA GLN A 147 6.04 -7.39 0.32
C GLN A 147 7.38 -6.68 0.12
N ILE A 148 7.98 -6.83 -1.06
CA ILE A 148 9.27 -6.23 -1.38
C ILE A 148 9.11 -5.11 -2.41
N PHE A 149 9.65 -3.94 -2.11
CA PHE A 149 9.70 -2.78 -2.99
C PHE A 149 11.15 -2.41 -3.28
N ASN A 150 11.51 -2.31 -4.56
CA ASN A 150 12.87 -2.00 -4.98
C ASN A 150 13.03 -0.49 -5.24
N ASP A 151 13.79 0.19 -4.38
CA ASP A 151 14.08 1.63 -4.51
C ASP A 151 14.75 1.98 -5.84
N GLU A 152 15.57 1.08 -6.41
CA GLU A 152 16.27 1.31 -7.69
C GLU A 152 15.32 1.33 -8.89
N VAL A 153 14.11 0.83 -8.72
CA VAL A 153 13.04 0.90 -9.74
C VAL A 153 12.08 2.03 -9.41
N VAL A 154 11.65 2.12 -8.16
CA VAL A 154 10.59 3.06 -7.75
C VAL A 154 11.06 4.51 -7.77
N VAL A 155 12.25 4.79 -7.23
CA VAL A 155 12.78 6.17 -7.17
C VAL A 155 12.97 6.75 -8.58
N PRO A 156 13.62 6.08 -9.54
CA PRO A 156 13.68 6.57 -10.91
C PRO A 156 12.33 6.74 -11.60
N ALA A 157 11.35 5.89 -11.28
CA ALA A 157 10.01 6.01 -11.84
C ALA A 157 9.32 7.31 -11.40
N PHE A 158 9.50 7.72 -10.13
CA PHE A 158 9.02 9.01 -9.65
C PHE A 158 9.78 10.19 -10.25
N LEU A 159 11.11 10.11 -10.36
CA LEU A 159 11.93 11.14 -11.00
C LEU A 159 11.51 11.40 -12.45
N ASN A 160 11.22 10.33 -13.20
CA ASN A 160 10.71 10.42 -14.58
C ASN A 160 9.34 11.10 -14.69
N ARG A 161 8.62 11.23 -13.58
CA ARG A 161 7.35 11.97 -13.48
C ARG A 161 7.51 13.40 -12.94
N GLY A 162 8.74 13.86 -12.78
CA GLY A 162 9.06 15.21 -12.30
C GLY A 162 8.99 15.37 -10.78
N VAL A 163 8.95 14.29 -10.02
CA VAL A 163 9.05 14.33 -8.56
C VAL A 163 10.50 14.65 -8.16
N SER A 164 10.69 15.43 -7.11
CA SER A 164 12.04 15.71 -6.58
C SER A 164 12.72 14.42 -6.06
N LEU A 165 14.05 14.41 -6.04
CA LEU A 165 14.79 13.25 -5.53
C LEU A 165 14.51 13.00 -4.05
N GLU A 166 14.36 14.06 -3.26
CA GLU A 166 14.02 14.00 -1.84
C GLU A 166 12.65 13.34 -1.64
N ASP A 167 11.62 13.86 -2.30
CA ASP A 167 10.26 13.30 -2.25
C ASP A 167 10.22 11.86 -2.81
N ALA A 168 10.93 11.61 -3.91
CA ALA A 168 10.99 10.26 -4.50
C ALA A 168 11.61 9.23 -3.55
N ARG A 169 12.59 9.62 -2.72
CA ARG A 169 13.17 8.76 -1.70
C ARG A 169 12.25 8.54 -0.50
N ASP A 170 11.29 9.44 -0.28
CA ASP A 170 10.34 9.34 0.83
C ASP A 170 9.05 8.61 0.47
N TYR A 171 8.98 7.94 -0.67
CA TYR A 171 7.78 7.22 -1.04
C TYR A 171 7.35 6.18 -0.01
N ALA A 172 6.05 6.02 0.11
CA ALA A 172 5.41 4.97 0.88
C ALA A 172 4.38 4.22 0.01
N VAL A 173 3.71 3.26 0.61
CA VAL A 173 2.69 2.44 -0.06
C VAL A 173 1.35 2.71 0.58
N VAL A 174 0.37 3.04 -0.23
CA VAL A 174 -1.05 3.14 0.15
C VAL A 174 -1.73 1.81 -0.18
N GLY A 175 -2.58 1.31 0.71
CA GLY A 175 -3.29 0.07 0.47
C GLY A 175 -2.36 -1.12 0.27
N CYS A 176 -2.53 -1.83 -0.83
CA CYS A 176 -1.77 -3.05 -1.10
C CYS A 176 -0.37 -2.78 -1.67
N VAL A 177 -0.28 -1.99 -2.76
CA VAL A 177 0.96 -1.77 -3.53
C VAL A 177 1.03 -0.38 -4.19
N GLU A 178 0.10 0.50 -3.90
CA GLU A 178 -0.03 1.80 -4.55
C GLU A 178 1.03 2.76 -4.02
N LEU A 179 1.94 3.14 -4.91
CA LEU A 179 3.07 4.02 -4.57
C LEU A 179 2.60 5.47 -4.43
N SER A 180 2.96 6.11 -3.33
CA SER A 180 2.58 7.48 -3.01
C SER A 180 3.70 8.19 -2.24
N ILE A 181 3.66 9.51 -2.19
CA ILE A 181 4.60 10.32 -1.40
C ILE A 181 3.81 10.91 -0.23
N PRO A 182 4.10 10.51 1.02
CA PRO A 182 3.36 10.96 2.19
C PRO A 182 3.25 12.49 2.27
N GLY A 183 2.03 13.00 2.45
CA GLY A 183 1.77 14.43 2.55
C GLY A 183 1.95 15.24 1.26
N ARG A 184 2.27 14.60 0.12
CA ARG A 184 2.51 15.27 -1.16
C ARG A 184 1.57 14.81 -2.26
N THR A 185 1.32 13.51 -2.35
CA THR A 185 0.49 12.94 -3.42
C THR A 185 -0.58 12.02 -2.84
N TYR A 186 -1.75 12.07 -3.45
CA TYR A 186 -2.81 11.09 -3.30
C TYR A 186 -3.32 10.72 -4.68
N GLY A 187 -3.29 9.45 -5.02
CA GLY A 187 -3.42 9.01 -6.40
C GLY A 187 -4.80 8.52 -6.81
N LEU A 188 -5.87 8.62 -6.00
CA LEU A 188 -7.18 8.04 -6.29
C LEU A 188 -7.08 6.64 -6.92
N HIS A 189 -6.26 5.79 -6.31
CA HIS A 189 -6.02 4.44 -6.79
C HIS A 189 -7.32 3.63 -6.73
N ASP A 190 -7.45 2.65 -7.64
CA ASP A 190 -8.61 1.76 -7.74
C ASP A 190 -9.96 2.46 -8.03
N ILE A 191 -9.93 3.64 -8.61
CA ILE A 191 -11.15 4.39 -8.94
C ILE A 191 -12.00 3.70 -10.02
N ALA A 192 -11.38 2.84 -10.84
CA ALA A 192 -12.07 2.06 -11.85
C ALA A 192 -11.38 0.72 -12.09
N MET A 193 -12.19 -0.31 -12.36
CA MET A 193 -11.72 -1.64 -12.72
C MET A 193 -11.91 -1.92 -14.21
N PHE A 194 -10.89 -2.48 -14.84
CA PHE A 194 -10.89 -2.81 -16.25
C PHE A 194 -10.67 -4.31 -16.47
N ASN A 195 -11.65 -4.97 -17.05
CA ASN A 195 -11.54 -6.38 -17.42
C ASN A 195 -11.03 -6.54 -18.85
N LEU A 196 -9.69 -6.66 -19.00
CA LEU A 196 -9.05 -6.83 -20.31
C LEU A 196 -9.48 -8.11 -21.01
N LEU A 197 -9.70 -9.20 -20.28
CA LEU A 197 -10.18 -10.46 -20.88
C LEU A 197 -11.57 -10.32 -21.47
N LYS A 198 -12.45 -9.51 -20.85
CA LYS A 198 -13.78 -9.23 -21.41
C LYS A 198 -13.71 -8.45 -22.72
N VAL A 199 -12.75 -7.56 -22.88
CA VAL A 199 -12.50 -6.87 -24.15
C VAL A 199 -12.09 -7.86 -25.24
N MET A 200 -11.18 -8.78 -24.91
CA MET A 200 -10.76 -9.83 -25.82
C MET A 200 -11.94 -10.73 -26.23
N GLU A 201 -12.72 -11.18 -25.24
CA GLU A 201 -13.92 -11.98 -25.48
C GLU A 201 -14.90 -11.28 -26.42
N ILE A 202 -15.19 -10.01 -26.21
CA ILE A 202 -16.07 -9.21 -27.07
C ILE A 202 -15.55 -9.20 -28.53
N VAL A 203 -14.26 -8.91 -28.71
CA VAL A 203 -13.67 -8.88 -30.06
C VAL A 203 -13.68 -10.25 -30.72
N MET A 204 -13.43 -11.31 -29.96
CA MET A 204 -13.51 -12.68 -30.49
C MET A 204 -14.93 -13.05 -30.90
N LEU A 205 -15.95 -12.72 -30.10
CA LEU A 205 -17.36 -12.96 -30.43
C LEU A 205 -17.80 -12.13 -31.63
N GLU A 206 -17.36 -10.88 -31.75
CA GLU A 206 -17.68 -10.03 -32.94
C GLU A 206 -17.06 -10.56 -34.23
N ASN A 207 -16.02 -11.38 -34.15
CA ASN A 207 -15.36 -12.03 -35.29
C ASN A 207 -15.68 -13.53 -35.42
N GLU A 208 -16.61 -14.04 -34.61
CA GLU A 208 -17.01 -15.43 -34.70
C GLU A 208 -17.53 -15.75 -36.10
N GLY A 209 -16.96 -16.78 -36.75
CA GLY A 209 -17.30 -17.19 -38.12
C GLY A 209 -16.75 -16.28 -39.22
N ASN A 210 -15.87 -15.33 -38.91
CA ASN A 210 -15.17 -14.51 -39.90
C ASN A 210 -13.85 -15.17 -40.33
N PRO A 211 -13.78 -15.84 -41.51
CA PRO A 211 -12.56 -16.55 -41.93
C PRO A 211 -11.43 -15.61 -42.40
N ASP A 212 -11.76 -14.33 -42.65
CA ASP A 212 -10.83 -13.36 -43.25
C ASP A 212 -10.08 -12.52 -42.16
N ILE A 213 -10.38 -12.70 -40.89
CA ILE A 213 -9.70 -11.96 -39.82
C ILE A 213 -8.27 -12.42 -39.69
N SER A 214 -7.33 -11.54 -39.93
CA SER A 214 -5.91 -11.80 -39.66
C SER A 214 -5.57 -11.63 -38.17
N TRP A 215 -4.47 -12.22 -37.73
CA TRP A 215 -3.96 -12.01 -36.37
C TRP A 215 -3.72 -10.52 -36.06
N ASP A 216 -3.10 -9.78 -36.98
CA ASP A 216 -2.86 -8.35 -36.82
C ASP A 216 -4.16 -7.56 -36.76
N GLY A 217 -5.15 -7.92 -37.57
CA GLY A 217 -6.50 -7.35 -37.54
C GLY A 217 -7.20 -7.57 -36.20
N LEU A 218 -7.09 -8.78 -35.64
CA LEU A 218 -7.63 -9.11 -34.32
C LEU A 218 -6.97 -8.27 -33.21
N ILE A 219 -5.65 -8.19 -33.21
CA ILE A 219 -4.89 -7.37 -32.24
C ILE A 219 -5.22 -5.89 -32.36
N GLN A 220 -5.39 -5.40 -33.59
CA GLN A 220 -5.80 -4.00 -33.80
C GLN A 220 -7.19 -3.72 -33.23
N GLN A 221 -8.15 -4.57 -33.44
CA GLN A 221 -9.51 -4.43 -32.86
C GLN A 221 -9.49 -4.48 -31.32
N ILE A 222 -8.67 -5.38 -30.72
CA ILE A 222 -8.48 -5.42 -29.25
C ILE A 222 -7.92 -4.08 -28.75
N ARG A 223 -6.92 -3.52 -29.43
CA ARG A 223 -6.33 -2.22 -29.06
C ARG A 223 -7.34 -1.08 -29.16
N GLU A 224 -8.13 -1.03 -30.22
CA GLU A 224 -9.13 0.02 -30.43
C GLU A 224 -10.23 -0.05 -29.38
N LYS A 225 -10.74 -1.24 -29.11
CA LYS A 225 -11.78 -1.47 -28.11
C LYS A 225 -11.24 -1.19 -26.68
N THR A 226 -10.00 -1.55 -26.40
CA THR A 226 -9.31 -1.20 -25.16
C THR A 226 -9.23 0.31 -24.98
N ARG A 227 -8.80 1.05 -26.00
CA ARG A 227 -8.76 2.53 -25.96
C ARG A 227 -10.13 3.14 -25.71
N TYR A 228 -11.15 2.63 -26.36
CA TYR A 228 -12.52 3.08 -26.17
C TYR A 228 -12.96 2.94 -24.69
N TYR A 229 -12.80 1.75 -24.09
CA TYR A 229 -13.21 1.53 -22.72
C TYR A 229 -12.34 2.30 -21.71
N ILE A 230 -11.03 2.44 -21.94
CA ILE A 230 -10.16 3.28 -21.11
C ILE A 230 -10.66 4.73 -21.15
N LYS A 231 -11.04 5.26 -22.31
CA LYS A 231 -11.60 6.60 -22.40
C LYS A 231 -12.86 6.77 -21.55
N LEU A 232 -13.79 5.82 -21.63
CA LEU A 232 -14.99 5.81 -20.79
C LEU A 232 -14.65 5.75 -19.28
N MET A 233 -13.64 4.95 -18.89
CA MET A 233 -13.17 4.89 -17.51
C MET A 233 -12.65 6.24 -17.05
N VAL A 234 -11.82 6.91 -17.84
CA VAL A 234 -11.26 8.24 -17.51
C VAL A 234 -12.39 9.26 -17.36
N GLU A 235 -13.34 9.29 -18.28
CA GLU A 235 -14.50 10.18 -18.20
C GLU A 235 -15.35 9.91 -16.94
N GLY A 236 -15.64 8.64 -16.64
CA GLY A 236 -16.35 8.23 -15.44
C GLY A 236 -15.59 8.62 -14.15
N SER A 237 -14.28 8.38 -14.12
CA SER A 237 -13.43 8.76 -12.99
C SER A 237 -13.42 10.26 -12.73
N ASN A 238 -13.34 11.09 -13.78
CA ASN A 238 -13.40 12.54 -13.67
C ASN A 238 -14.75 13.03 -13.13
N ILE A 239 -15.85 12.39 -13.52
CA ILE A 239 -17.19 12.70 -13.01
C ILE A 239 -17.28 12.36 -11.50
N CYS A 240 -16.78 11.19 -11.10
CA CYS A 240 -16.73 10.78 -9.70
C CYS A 240 -15.88 11.73 -8.85
N ASP A 241 -14.68 12.10 -9.32
CA ASP A 241 -13.79 13.04 -8.65
C ASP A 241 -14.47 14.40 -8.45
N LEU A 242 -15.11 14.93 -9.49
CA LEU A 242 -15.86 16.19 -9.40
C LEU A 242 -17.03 16.10 -8.41
N GLY A 243 -17.73 14.97 -8.39
CA GLY A 243 -18.81 14.72 -7.45
C GLY A 243 -18.31 14.72 -6.00
N HIS A 244 -17.21 14.02 -5.72
CA HIS A 244 -16.60 13.98 -4.40
C HIS A 244 -16.14 15.37 -3.93
N ARG A 245 -15.43 16.12 -4.76
CA ARG A 245 -14.98 17.48 -4.42
C ARG A 245 -16.11 18.43 -4.08
N ASN A 246 -17.25 18.29 -4.75
CA ASN A 246 -18.36 19.21 -4.59
C ASN A 246 -19.34 18.81 -3.48
N GLN A 247 -19.51 17.51 -3.21
CA GLN A 247 -20.59 17.04 -2.34
C GLN A 247 -20.12 16.31 -1.08
N ALA A 248 -18.96 15.68 -1.12
CA ALA A 248 -18.45 14.89 -0.01
C ALA A 248 -16.92 14.99 0.07
N PRO A 249 -16.36 16.19 0.29
CA PRO A 249 -14.92 16.33 0.45
C PRO A 249 -14.45 15.58 1.70
N VAL A 250 -13.32 14.90 1.58
CA VAL A 250 -12.67 14.19 2.68
C VAL A 250 -11.37 14.91 3.01
N PRO A 251 -11.37 15.89 3.93
CA PRO A 251 -10.25 16.80 4.11
C PRO A 251 -9.03 16.18 4.76
N LEU A 252 -9.16 14.98 5.34
CA LEU A 252 -8.03 14.26 5.97
C LEU A 252 -7.43 13.17 5.09
N LEU A 253 -7.97 12.95 3.89
CA LEU A 253 -7.51 11.95 2.93
C LEU A 253 -7.06 12.56 1.61
#